data_86734051493109fc5c58ef30b6055e91
#
_entry.id   86734051493109fc5c58ef30b6055e91
#
_cell.length_a   1.000
_cell.length_b   1.000
_cell.length_c   1.000
_cell.angle_alpha   90.00
_cell.angle_beta   90.00
_cell.angle_gamma   90.00
#
_symmetry.space_group_name_H-M   'P 1'
#
loop_
_entity.id
_entity.type
_entity.pdbx_description
1 polymer ?
#
loop_
_entity_poly.entity_id
_entity_poly.type
_entity_poly.pdbx_seq_one_letter_code
_entity_poly.pdbx_strand_id
1 'polypeptide(L)'
;MRAGSLPWVLALGGGTTNTRARLLHEGRVVASARRAVGARDAALGPAGARPLAVAAREAIREALAAAGGVRPDAVVASGMLSSEVGLTAVPHVATPAGLDDLARAARPVDLPEGCDHPVLFVPGVRTPPGDGPDGWA
;
A
#
# COMPACT_ATOMS: atom_id res chain seq x y z
N MET A 1 -8.75 -0.90 -17.67
CA MET A 1 -9.81 0.10 -17.37
C MET A 1 -10.78 0.18 -18.53
N ARG A 2 -12.06 0.25 -18.24
CA ARG A 2 -13.08 0.33 -19.29
C ARG A 2 -13.15 1.75 -19.87
N ALA A 3 -13.30 1.84 -21.19
CA ALA A 3 -13.42 3.14 -21.87
C ALA A 3 -14.66 3.88 -21.34
N GLY A 4 -14.52 5.18 -21.09
CA GLY A 4 -15.61 6.03 -20.58
C GLY A 4 -15.96 5.86 -19.12
N SER A 5 -15.28 4.99 -18.38
CA SER A 5 -15.49 4.80 -16.96
C SER A 5 -14.34 5.37 -16.16
N LEU A 6 -14.65 5.95 -14.96
CA LEU A 6 -13.63 6.32 -14.01
C LEU A 6 -13.12 5.08 -13.30
N PRO A 7 -11.83 5.03 -12.96
CA PRO A 7 -11.27 3.83 -12.35
C PRO A 7 -11.73 3.62 -10.91
N TRP A 8 -11.77 2.35 -10.53
CA TRP A 8 -11.92 1.91 -9.16
C TRP A 8 -10.53 1.59 -8.64
N VAL A 9 -10.10 2.28 -7.61
CA VAL A 9 -8.75 2.10 -7.05
C VAL A 9 -8.86 1.66 -5.60
N LEU A 10 -8.20 0.57 -5.27
CA LEU A 10 -8.07 0.15 -3.88
C LEU A 10 -6.72 0.63 -3.36
N ALA A 11 -6.76 1.52 -2.37
CA ALA A 11 -5.57 2.05 -1.72
C ALA A 11 -5.33 1.30 -0.42
N LEU A 12 -4.21 0.61 -0.34
CA LEU A 12 -3.78 -0.12 0.84
C LEU A 12 -2.71 0.71 1.55
N GLY A 13 -2.99 1.10 2.78
CA GLY A 13 -2.07 1.88 3.58
C GLY A 13 -1.65 1.12 4.82
N GLY A 14 -0.39 1.22 5.19
CA GLY A 14 0.13 0.57 6.38
C GLY A 14 0.92 1.52 7.25
N GLY A 15 0.67 1.43 8.55
CA GLY A 15 1.42 2.13 9.56
C GLY A 15 2.10 1.13 10.50
N THR A 16 2.52 1.63 11.65
CA THR A 16 3.20 0.81 12.65
C THR A 16 2.28 -0.23 13.27
N THR A 17 1.00 0.14 13.49
CA THR A 17 0.06 -0.68 14.24
C THR A 17 -1.19 -1.06 13.48
N ASN A 18 -1.43 -0.48 12.31
CA ASN A 18 -2.65 -0.72 11.55
C ASN A 18 -2.38 -0.86 10.06
N THR A 19 -3.25 -1.63 9.41
CA THR A 19 -3.31 -1.75 7.95
C THR A 19 -4.74 -1.40 7.54
N ARG A 20 -4.86 -0.55 6.52
CA ARG A 20 -6.16 -0.06 6.04
C ARG A 20 -6.29 -0.25 4.54
N ALA A 21 -7.48 -0.65 4.12
CA ALA A 21 -7.86 -0.69 2.71
C ALA A 21 -9.00 0.30 2.49
N ARG A 22 -8.87 1.13 1.45
CA ARG A 22 -9.91 2.08 1.04
C ARG A 22 -10.18 1.90 -0.43
N LEU A 23 -11.44 1.67 -0.77
CA LEU A 23 -11.85 1.59 -2.17
C LEU A 23 -12.32 2.97 -2.60
N LEU A 24 -11.68 3.51 -3.63
CA LEU A 24 -11.96 4.84 -4.14
C LEU A 24 -12.59 4.77 -5.52
N HIS A 25 -13.61 5.59 -5.72
CA HIS A 25 -14.25 5.77 -7.01
C HIS A 25 -14.75 7.20 -7.12
N GLU A 26 -14.47 7.85 -8.23
CA GLU A 26 -14.86 9.24 -8.48
C GLU A 26 -14.41 10.19 -7.34
N GLY A 27 -13.19 9.98 -6.83
CA GLY A 27 -12.61 10.82 -5.80
C GLY A 27 -13.20 10.60 -4.39
N ARG A 28 -14.00 9.56 -4.20
CA ARG A 28 -14.63 9.26 -2.92
C ARG A 28 -14.23 7.89 -2.39
N VAL A 29 -14.14 7.79 -1.07
CA VAL A 29 -13.98 6.49 -0.41
C VAL A 29 -15.37 5.86 -0.31
N VAL A 30 -15.59 4.80 -1.06
CA VAL A 30 -16.90 4.12 -1.09
C VAL A 30 -16.97 2.93 -0.15
N ALA A 31 -15.83 2.40 0.27
CA ALA A 31 -15.75 1.33 1.25
C ALA A 31 -14.38 1.36 1.91
N SER A 32 -14.28 0.89 3.14
CA SER A 32 -13.01 0.80 3.84
C SER A 32 -13.02 -0.36 4.83
N ALA A 33 -11.82 -0.84 5.15
CA ALA A 33 -11.62 -1.87 6.15
C ALA A 33 -10.28 -1.63 6.84
N ARG A 34 -10.16 -2.11 8.07
CA ARG A 34 -8.93 -1.94 8.87
C ARG A 34 -8.65 -3.20 9.67
N ARG A 35 -7.38 -3.44 9.88
CA ARG A 35 -6.89 -4.47 10.79
C ARG A 35 -5.85 -3.87 11.73
N ALA A 36 -5.89 -4.27 12.98
CA ALA A 36 -4.95 -3.80 14.00
C ALA A 36 -3.64 -4.62 13.93
N VAL A 37 -3.07 -4.67 12.74
CA VAL A 37 -1.79 -5.32 12.45
C VAL A 37 -1.01 -4.36 11.56
N GLY A 38 0.23 -4.10 11.91
CA GLY A 38 1.08 -3.19 11.16
C GLY A 38 2.52 -3.66 11.10
N ALA A 39 3.40 -2.76 10.67
CA ALA A 39 4.81 -3.10 10.48
C ALA A 39 5.50 -3.56 11.77
N ARG A 40 5.04 -3.09 12.93
CA ARG A 40 5.55 -3.53 14.23
C ARG A 40 5.37 -5.03 14.43
N ASP A 41 4.22 -5.57 14.04
CA ASP A 41 3.94 -7.00 14.18
C ASP A 41 4.85 -7.83 13.29
N ALA A 42 5.16 -7.32 12.10
CA ALA A 42 6.09 -7.99 11.19
C ALA A 42 7.53 -7.94 11.72
N ALA A 43 7.94 -6.82 12.31
CA ALA A 43 9.30 -6.62 12.78
C ALA A 43 9.60 -7.38 14.08
N LEU A 44 8.62 -7.46 14.99
CA LEU A 44 8.83 -8.01 16.33
C LEU A 44 8.32 -9.43 16.52
N GLY A 45 7.47 -9.90 15.63
CA GLY A 45 6.88 -11.23 15.75
C GLY A 45 7.71 -12.33 15.11
N PRO A 46 7.59 -13.56 15.60
CA PRO A 46 8.36 -14.70 15.08
C PRO A 46 7.92 -15.12 13.67
N ALA A 47 6.72 -14.76 13.26
CA ALA A 47 6.19 -15.12 11.94
C ALA A 47 6.58 -14.12 10.83
N GLY A 48 7.36 -13.08 11.17
CA GLY A 48 7.80 -12.08 10.19
C GLY A 48 6.64 -11.31 9.57
N ALA A 49 6.65 -11.16 8.26
CA ALA A 49 5.64 -10.39 7.53
C ALA A 49 4.31 -11.13 7.32
N ARG A 50 4.20 -12.40 7.70
CA ARG A 50 3.00 -13.18 7.44
C ARG A 50 1.72 -12.60 8.05
N PRO A 51 1.69 -12.15 9.33
CA PRO A 51 0.49 -11.53 9.88
C PRO A 51 0.08 -10.28 9.12
N LEU A 52 1.06 -9.52 8.64
CA LEU A 52 0.81 -8.31 7.86
C LEU A 52 0.20 -8.64 6.50
N ALA A 53 0.70 -9.68 5.83
CA ALA A 53 0.16 -10.14 4.55
C ALA A 53 -1.29 -10.63 4.70
N VAL A 54 -1.57 -11.38 5.76
CA VAL A 54 -2.93 -11.86 6.06
C VAL A 54 -3.86 -10.68 6.33
N ALA A 55 -3.42 -9.72 7.13
CA ALA A 55 -4.21 -8.53 7.45
C ALA A 55 -4.51 -7.70 6.20
N ALA A 56 -3.53 -7.52 5.32
CA ALA A 56 -3.72 -6.82 4.06
C ALA A 56 -4.75 -7.52 3.19
N ARG A 57 -4.64 -8.83 3.03
CA ARG A 57 -5.59 -9.61 2.24
C ARG A 57 -7.01 -9.51 2.80
N GLU A 58 -7.17 -9.65 4.11
CA GLU A 58 -8.47 -9.56 4.76
C GLU A 58 -9.09 -8.18 4.60
N ALA A 59 -8.30 -7.13 4.78
CA ALA A 59 -8.76 -5.75 4.61
C ALA A 59 -9.21 -5.48 3.16
N ILE A 60 -8.45 -5.96 2.19
CA ILE A 60 -8.82 -5.84 0.77
C ILE A 60 -10.15 -6.52 0.51
N ARG A 61 -10.28 -7.78 0.94
CA ARG A 61 -11.49 -8.57 0.71
C ARG A 61 -12.72 -7.94 1.36
N GLU A 62 -12.57 -7.46 2.59
CA GLU A 62 -13.67 -6.81 3.31
C GLU A 62 -14.12 -5.53 2.61
N ALA A 63 -13.18 -4.68 2.19
CA ALA A 63 -13.52 -3.44 1.51
C ALA A 63 -14.24 -3.70 0.18
N LEU A 64 -13.76 -4.67 -0.60
CA LEU A 64 -14.39 -5.02 -1.87
C LEU A 64 -15.78 -5.63 -1.66
N ALA A 65 -15.94 -6.49 -0.67
CA ALA A 65 -17.23 -7.10 -0.34
C ALA A 65 -18.24 -6.05 0.11
N ALA A 66 -17.81 -5.07 0.90
CA ALA A 66 -18.68 -3.98 1.37
C ALA A 66 -19.21 -3.12 0.22
N ALA A 67 -18.50 -3.09 -0.91
CA ALA A 67 -18.92 -2.38 -2.12
C ALA A 67 -19.64 -3.30 -3.13
N GLY A 68 -20.11 -4.46 -2.70
CA GLY A 68 -20.84 -5.37 -3.55
C GLY A 68 -19.97 -6.28 -4.41
N GLY A 69 -18.71 -6.47 -4.06
CA GLY A 69 -17.79 -7.32 -4.79
C GLY A 69 -17.21 -6.67 -6.04
N VAL A 70 -17.08 -5.36 -6.03
CA VAL A 70 -16.46 -4.62 -7.13
C VAL A 70 -15.04 -5.13 -7.39
N ARG A 71 -14.67 -5.20 -8.65
CA ARG A 71 -13.32 -5.54 -9.06
C ARG A 71 -12.53 -4.25 -9.28
N PRO A 72 -11.44 -4.00 -8.55
CA PRO A 72 -10.67 -2.78 -8.72
C PRO A 72 -9.87 -2.80 -10.03
N ASP A 73 -9.68 -1.63 -10.62
CA ASP A 73 -8.82 -1.47 -11.79
C ASP A 73 -7.35 -1.42 -11.38
N ALA A 74 -7.08 -0.98 -10.16
CA ALA A 74 -5.72 -0.92 -9.62
C ALA A 74 -5.73 -1.09 -8.11
N VAL A 75 -4.67 -1.68 -7.58
CA VAL A 75 -4.42 -1.78 -6.15
C VAL A 75 -3.07 -1.13 -5.89
N VAL A 76 -3.03 -0.16 -4.99
CA VAL A 76 -1.84 0.64 -4.69
C VAL A 76 -1.53 0.55 -3.21
N ALA A 77 -0.32 0.18 -2.86
CA ALA A 77 0.12 0.09 -1.47
C ALA A 77 1.16 1.17 -1.16
N SER A 78 1.06 1.75 0.01
CA SER A 78 1.96 2.83 0.45
C SER A 78 2.20 2.77 1.96
N GLY A 79 2.98 3.72 2.46
CA GLY A 79 3.33 3.80 3.86
C GLY A 79 4.35 2.74 4.26
N MET A 80 4.22 2.21 5.45
CA MET A 80 5.16 1.21 5.97
C MET A 80 5.12 -0.12 5.21
N LEU A 81 4.11 -0.34 4.38
CA LEU A 81 4.02 -1.57 3.58
C LEU A 81 5.14 -1.71 2.57
N SER A 82 5.70 -0.59 2.11
CA SER A 82 6.84 -0.58 1.17
C SER A 82 8.20 -0.40 1.86
N SER A 83 8.25 -0.53 3.17
CA SER A 83 9.50 -0.46 3.94
C SER A 83 10.11 -1.86 4.13
N GLU A 84 11.33 -1.88 4.67
CA GLU A 84 12.02 -3.14 4.96
C GLU A 84 11.26 -4.02 5.97
N VAL A 85 10.47 -3.41 6.83
CA VAL A 85 9.64 -4.13 7.81
C VAL A 85 8.21 -4.29 7.34
N GLY A 86 7.92 -3.97 6.08
CA GLY A 86 6.61 -4.11 5.48
C GLY A 86 6.44 -5.39 4.68
N LEU A 87 5.58 -5.34 3.68
CA LEU A 87 5.32 -6.47 2.79
C LEU A 87 6.41 -6.63 1.74
N THR A 88 6.88 -5.53 1.20
CA THR A 88 7.90 -5.52 0.14
C THR A 88 8.73 -4.25 0.27
N ALA A 89 10.03 -4.40 0.40
CA ALA A 89 10.92 -3.25 0.45
C ALA A 89 11.06 -2.65 -0.95
N VAL A 90 10.78 -1.36 -1.06
CA VAL A 90 10.97 -0.59 -2.29
C VAL A 90 11.98 0.52 -1.98
N PRO A 91 13.06 0.65 -2.77
CA PRO A 91 14.04 1.70 -2.51
C PRO A 91 13.41 3.09 -2.46
N HIS A 92 13.79 3.88 -1.46
CA HIS A 92 13.31 5.25 -1.33
C HIS A 92 13.76 6.12 -2.50
N VAL A 93 12.91 7.06 -2.88
CA VAL A 93 13.25 8.08 -3.89
C VAL A 93 13.86 9.27 -3.16
N ALA A 94 14.98 9.76 -3.68
CA ALA A 94 15.63 10.93 -3.08
C ALA A 94 14.87 12.21 -3.43
N THR A 95 14.81 13.13 -2.47
CA THR A 95 14.25 14.47 -2.71
C THR A 95 15.20 15.30 -3.60
N PRO A 96 14.68 16.24 -4.41
CA PRO A 96 13.26 16.52 -4.62
C PRO A 96 12.58 15.43 -5.46
N ALA A 97 11.32 15.11 -5.12
CA ALA A 97 10.56 14.09 -5.84
C ALA A 97 9.10 14.53 -5.98
N GLY A 98 8.57 14.38 -7.17
CA GLY A 98 7.17 14.65 -7.47
C GLY A 98 6.40 13.36 -7.77
N LEU A 99 5.13 13.51 -8.14
CA LEU A 99 4.27 12.37 -8.44
C LEU A 99 4.83 11.47 -9.54
N ASP A 100 5.41 12.07 -10.59
CA ASP A 100 5.98 11.29 -11.70
C ASP A 100 7.16 10.44 -11.25
N ASP A 101 7.97 10.95 -10.33
CA ASP A 101 9.12 10.21 -9.78
C ASP A 101 8.63 9.02 -8.98
N LEU A 102 7.61 9.20 -8.16
CA LEU A 102 7.03 8.13 -7.36
C LEU A 102 6.37 7.07 -8.25
N ALA A 103 5.65 7.51 -9.28
CA ALA A 103 5.00 6.60 -10.22
C ALA A 103 6.02 5.73 -10.95
N ARG A 104 7.14 6.33 -11.40
CA ARG A 104 8.21 5.58 -12.09
C ARG A 104 8.92 4.61 -11.17
N ALA A 105 9.03 4.93 -9.89
CA ALA A 105 9.72 4.10 -8.92
C ALA A 105 8.82 3.04 -8.27
N ALA A 106 7.51 3.11 -8.47
CA ALA A 106 6.58 2.11 -7.96
C ALA A 106 6.87 0.73 -8.56
N ARG A 107 6.69 -0.31 -7.75
CA ARG A 107 6.95 -1.69 -8.15
C ARG A 107 5.69 -2.52 -8.09
N PRO A 108 5.29 -3.20 -9.19
CA PRO A 108 4.20 -4.16 -9.14
C PRO A 108 4.70 -5.46 -8.51
N VAL A 109 3.95 -5.95 -7.53
CA VAL A 109 4.28 -7.19 -6.83
C VAL A 109 3.00 -7.99 -6.65
N ASP A 110 3.05 -9.27 -6.94
CA ASP A 110 1.95 -10.17 -6.65
C ASP A 110 1.98 -10.52 -5.17
N LEU A 111 0.89 -10.25 -4.47
CA LEU A 111 0.75 -10.69 -3.09
C LEU A 111 0.23 -12.11 -3.10
N PRO A 112 0.99 -13.07 -2.54
CA PRO A 112 0.49 -14.44 -2.39
C PRO A 112 -0.82 -14.41 -1.61
N GLU A 113 -1.84 -15.13 -2.11
CA GLU A 113 -3.13 -15.22 -1.43
C GLU A 113 -3.90 -13.89 -1.35
N GLY A 114 -3.39 -12.81 -1.94
CA GLY A 114 -3.90 -11.47 -1.67
C GLY A 114 -5.04 -11.04 -2.55
N CYS A 115 -4.78 -10.96 -3.84
CA CYS A 115 -5.77 -10.51 -4.79
C CYS A 115 -5.36 -10.96 -6.19
N ASP A 116 -6.32 -10.84 -7.13
CA ASP A 116 -6.10 -11.27 -8.51
C ASP A 116 -5.28 -10.27 -9.32
N HIS A 117 -4.93 -9.14 -8.73
CA HIS A 117 -4.16 -8.09 -9.40
C HIS A 117 -2.81 -7.88 -8.74
N PRO A 118 -1.78 -7.52 -9.50
CA PRO A 118 -0.55 -7.02 -8.91
C PRO A 118 -0.84 -5.78 -8.06
N VAL A 119 -0.13 -5.66 -6.97
CA VAL A 119 -0.20 -4.48 -6.10
C VAL A 119 0.97 -3.57 -6.45
N LEU A 120 0.68 -2.31 -6.76
CA LEU A 120 1.72 -1.31 -7.00
C LEU A 120 2.20 -0.77 -5.65
N PHE A 121 3.44 -1.07 -5.31
CA PHE A 121 4.06 -0.56 -4.08
C PHE A 121 4.74 0.76 -4.38
N VAL A 122 4.23 1.84 -3.77
CA VAL A 122 4.77 3.19 -3.92
C VAL A 122 5.89 3.38 -2.91
N PRO A 123 7.09 3.82 -3.35
CA PRO A 123 8.20 4.01 -2.43
C PRO A 123 8.01 5.20 -1.50
N GLY A 124 8.73 5.18 -0.39
CA GLY A 124 8.90 6.35 0.44
C GLY A 124 9.90 7.34 -0.17
N VAL A 125 10.03 8.49 0.45
CA VAL A 125 10.93 9.57 0.00
C VAL A 125 11.94 9.83 1.11
N ARG A 126 13.18 10.10 0.75
CA ARG A 126 14.22 10.45 1.72
C ARG A 126 15.00 11.68 1.28
N THR A 127 15.51 12.42 2.25
CA THR A 127 16.43 13.53 1.99
C THR A 127 17.84 12.94 1.91
N PRO A 128 18.63 13.30 0.89
CA PRO A 128 20.03 12.87 0.83
C PRO A 128 20.82 13.32 2.06
N PRO A 129 21.87 12.55 2.45
CA PRO A 129 22.71 12.92 3.61
C PRO A 129 23.25 14.35 3.49
N GLY A 130 23.13 15.11 4.58
CA GLY A 130 23.61 16.50 4.63
C GLY A 130 22.56 17.55 4.29
N ASP A 131 21.40 17.15 3.76
CA ASP A 131 20.33 18.08 3.36
C ASP A 131 19.27 18.29 4.43
N GLY A 132 19.30 17.52 5.48
CA GLY A 132 18.36 17.61 6.59
C GLY A 132 18.97 17.05 7.86
N PRO A 133 18.39 17.36 9.03
CA PRO A 133 18.96 16.96 10.33
C PRO A 133 19.16 15.46 10.49
N ASP A 134 18.24 14.66 9.96
CA ASP A 134 18.20 13.20 10.10
C ASP A 134 18.23 12.47 8.77
N GLY A 135 18.36 13.19 7.65
CA GLY A 135 18.44 12.60 6.32
C GLY A 135 17.13 12.05 5.79
N TRP A 136 16.00 12.38 6.42
CA TRP A 136 14.67 11.91 6.01
C TRP A 136 13.73 13.06 5.70
N ALA A 137 12.86 12.84 4.74
CA ALA A 137 11.80 13.79 4.39
C ALA A 137 10.44 13.27 4.83
#